data_ed4ae3ed9fa7881d2208791524511730
#
_entry.id   ed4ae3ed9fa7881d2208791524511730
#
_cell.length_a   1.000
_cell.length_b   1.000
_cell.length_c   1.000
_cell.angle_alpha   90.00
_cell.angle_beta   90.00
_cell.angle_gamma   90.00
#
_symmetry.space_group_name_H-M   'P 1'
#
loop_
_entity.id
_entity.type
_entity.pdbx_description
1 polymer ?
#
loop_
_entity_poly.entity_id
_entity_poly.type
_entity_poly.pdbx_seq_one_letter_code
_entity_poly.pdbx_strand_id
1 'polypeptide(L)'
;MLLLASALPAVGQVAVKNNLLYDATTTPNLGMEVGVGSRSTISLVYGLNPWTFHSDSGDRKIRHWVVMPEYRWWLCSKFDGHFFGVHAMGGQFNAANINIPFPGAFFGGDNIAKGLRDYRYQGWYVGAGVTYGYQWVLSKHWNFEAEIGAGYNYVNYDKFNCSSCGRKVGEGDTNYVGLTKLGLSFIYLF
;
A
#
# COMPACT_ATOMS: atom_id res chain seq x y z
N MET A 1 14.73 -33.93 -35.16
CA MET A 1 15.60 -33.28 -34.14
C MET A 1 15.06 -31.88 -33.93
N LEU A 2 14.09 -31.72 -32.98
CA LEU A 2 13.50 -30.44 -32.64
C LEU A 2 14.43 -29.68 -31.71
N LEU A 3 14.97 -28.57 -32.19
CA LEU A 3 15.68 -27.58 -31.37
C LEU A 3 14.62 -26.84 -30.52
N LEU A 4 14.46 -27.24 -29.26
CA LEU A 4 13.84 -26.41 -28.25
C LEU A 4 14.81 -25.23 -27.99
N ALA A 5 14.58 -24.11 -28.67
CA ALA A 5 15.15 -22.84 -28.29
C ALA A 5 14.55 -22.49 -26.92
N SER A 6 15.30 -22.75 -25.85
CA SER A 6 15.04 -22.19 -24.53
C SER A 6 15.17 -20.68 -24.64
N ALA A 7 14.05 -19.99 -24.82
CA ALA A 7 13.98 -18.57 -24.59
C ALA A 7 14.25 -18.36 -23.08
N LEU A 8 15.52 -18.15 -22.73
CA LEU A 8 15.87 -17.56 -21.43
C LEU A 8 15.10 -16.23 -21.37
N PRO A 9 14.23 -16.02 -20.38
CA PRO A 9 13.65 -14.71 -20.20
C PRO A 9 14.85 -13.76 -20.04
N ALA A 10 14.94 -12.76 -20.91
CA ALA A 10 15.86 -11.67 -20.71
C ALA A 10 15.60 -11.20 -19.28
N VAL A 11 16.60 -11.33 -18.40
CA VAL A 11 16.49 -10.94 -17.00
C VAL A 11 16.01 -9.51 -17.02
N GLY A 12 14.71 -9.32 -16.69
CA GLY A 12 14.08 -8.02 -16.76
C GLY A 12 14.80 -7.12 -15.76
N GLN A 13 15.03 -5.88 -16.15
CA GLN A 13 15.56 -4.86 -15.25
C GLN A 13 14.79 -4.91 -13.94
N VAL A 14 15.51 -5.03 -12.82
CA VAL A 14 14.94 -5.16 -11.47
C VAL A 14 15.13 -3.85 -10.72
N ALA A 15 14.12 -3.43 -10.01
CA ALA A 15 14.18 -2.27 -9.16
C ALA A 15 13.71 -2.61 -7.74
N VAL A 16 14.31 -1.95 -6.76
CA VAL A 16 13.87 -1.97 -5.37
C VAL A 16 13.44 -0.56 -5.01
N LYS A 17 12.31 -0.43 -4.32
CA LYS A 17 11.75 0.87 -3.95
C LYS A 17 11.32 0.95 -2.50
N ASN A 18 11.39 2.16 -1.97
CA ASN A 18 10.91 2.52 -0.64
C ASN A 18 10.01 3.75 -0.75
N ASN A 19 8.83 3.67 -0.16
CA ASN A 19 7.86 4.76 -0.14
C ASN A 19 8.03 5.61 1.12
N LEU A 20 8.50 6.83 0.95
CA LEU A 20 8.76 7.78 2.03
C LEU A 20 7.51 8.21 2.80
N LEU A 21 6.33 8.20 2.16
CA LEU A 21 5.08 8.52 2.85
C LEU A 21 4.71 7.44 3.86
N TYR A 22 5.03 6.17 3.56
CA TYR A 22 4.86 5.08 4.52
C TYR A 22 5.83 5.23 5.69
N ASP A 23 7.09 5.58 5.41
CA ASP A 23 8.08 5.82 6.47
C ASP A 23 7.69 7.00 7.35
N ALA A 24 7.14 8.08 6.77
CA ALA A 24 6.61 9.23 7.53
C ALA A 24 5.45 8.85 8.46
N THR A 25 4.72 7.76 8.15
CA THR A 25 3.70 7.19 9.04
C THR A 25 4.24 6.04 9.90
N THR A 26 5.56 5.94 10.05
CA THR A 26 6.23 4.87 10.82
C THR A 26 5.91 3.46 10.31
N THR A 27 5.69 3.31 9.01
CA THR A 27 5.41 2.05 8.35
C THR A 27 6.60 1.65 7.45
N PRO A 28 7.62 0.95 7.97
CA PRO A 28 8.67 0.36 7.14
C PRO A 28 8.06 -0.39 5.97
N ASN A 29 8.61 -0.16 4.79
CA ASN A 29 8.08 -0.75 3.57
C ASN A 29 9.20 -1.07 2.58
N LEU A 30 8.93 -2.04 1.74
CA LEU A 30 9.83 -2.44 0.66
C LEU A 30 9.00 -2.83 -0.55
N GLY A 31 9.37 -2.30 -1.70
CA GLY A 31 8.82 -2.67 -2.99
C GLY A 31 9.88 -3.30 -3.88
N MET A 32 9.46 -4.26 -4.69
CA MET A 32 10.25 -4.82 -5.79
C MET A 32 9.49 -4.65 -7.09
N GLU A 33 10.19 -4.31 -8.15
CA GLU A 33 9.59 -4.15 -9.46
C GLU A 33 10.46 -4.79 -10.53
N VAL A 34 9.86 -5.55 -11.44
CA VAL A 34 10.57 -6.27 -12.51
C VAL A 34 9.95 -5.93 -13.86
N GLY A 35 10.81 -5.69 -14.84
CA GLY A 35 10.38 -5.52 -16.22
C GLY A 35 9.91 -6.85 -16.81
N VAL A 36 8.67 -6.90 -17.31
CA VAL A 36 8.08 -8.10 -17.93
C VAL A 36 7.83 -7.93 -19.43
N GLY A 37 8.02 -6.73 -19.95
CA GLY A 37 7.85 -6.41 -21.36
C GLY A 37 8.66 -5.18 -21.77
N SER A 38 8.48 -4.70 -22.99
CA SER A 38 9.15 -3.48 -23.48
C SER A 38 8.69 -2.22 -22.73
N ARG A 39 7.41 -2.18 -22.37
CA ARG A 39 6.73 -1.06 -21.68
C ARG A 39 5.90 -1.51 -20.50
N SER A 40 6.21 -2.68 -19.91
CA SER A 40 5.43 -3.22 -18.81
C SER A 40 6.32 -3.71 -17.69
N THR A 41 5.85 -3.48 -16.45
CA THR A 41 6.50 -3.96 -15.24
C THR A 41 5.46 -4.56 -14.29
N ILE A 42 5.92 -5.45 -13.41
CA ILE A 42 5.14 -5.94 -12.28
C ILE A 42 5.85 -5.46 -11.02
N SER A 43 5.09 -4.85 -10.13
CA SER A 43 5.55 -4.36 -8.84
C SER A 43 4.84 -5.10 -7.71
N LEU A 44 5.55 -5.34 -6.62
CA LEU A 44 5.00 -5.85 -5.37
C LEU A 44 5.53 -5.00 -4.23
N VAL A 45 4.65 -4.38 -3.48
CA VAL A 45 4.98 -3.59 -2.29
C VAL A 45 4.47 -4.31 -1.06
N TYR A 46 5.30 -4.38 -0.03
CA TYR A 46 4.96 -4.85 1.30
C TYR A 46 5.26 -3.76 2.32
N GLY A 47 4.31 -3.49 3.20
CA GLY A 47 4.47 -2.56 4.33
C GLY A 47 4.02 -3.21 5.63
N LEU A 48 4.72 -2.90 6.70
CA LEU A 48 4.44 -3.44 8.04
C LEU A 48 4.57 -2.34 9.09
N ASN A 49 3.52 -2.13 9.86
CA ASN A 49 3.55 -1.26 11.03
C ASN A 49 3.25 -2.08 12.29
N PRO A 50 4.26 -2.50 13.06
CA PRO A 50 4.05 -3.31 14.26
C PRO A 50 3.86 -2.47 15.54
N TRP A 51 3.90 -1.14 15.45
CA TRP A 51 4.06 -0.27 16.60
C TRP A 51 2.78 -0.07 17.42
N THR A 52 2.96 0.05 18.73
CA THR A 52 1.97 0.56 19.67
C THR A 52 2.67 1.68 20.46
N PHE A 53 2.13 2.88 20.39
CA PHE A 53 2.66 4.03 21.10
C PHE A 53 1.93 4.18 22.42
N HIS A 54 2.64 4.04 23.52
CA HIS A 54 2.12 4.23 24.89
C HIS A 54 2.04 5.72 25.19
N SER A 55 0.92 6.17 25.70
CA SER A 55 0.71 7.56 26.13
C SER A 55 -0.14 7.58 27.40
N ASP A 56 0.03 8.59 28.24
CA ASP A 56 -0.77 8.79 29.47
C ASP A 56 -2.27 8.93 29.20
N SER A 57 -2.64 9.34 27.99
CA SER A 57 -4.04 9.45 27.50
C SER A 57 -4.59 8.17 26.86
N GLY A 58 -3.84 7.06 26.92
CA GLY A 58 -4.22 5.76 26.34
C GLY A 58 -3.32 5.33 25.18
N ASP A 59 -3.23 4.03 24.97
CA ASP A 59 -2.41 3.45 23.92
C ASP A 59 -2.92 3.83 22.53
N ARG A 60 -2.05 4.44 21.72
CA ARG A 60 -2.29 4.66 20.29
C ARG A 60 -1.77 3.46 19.52
N LYS A 61 -2.67 2.75 18.83
CA LYS A 61 -2.32 1.58 18.01
C LYS A 61 -2.55 1.89 16.54
N ILE A 62 -1.50 1.63 15.73
CA ILE A 62 -1.57 1.70 14.26
C ILE A 62 -0.89 0.44 13.71
N ARG A 63 -1.26 -0.72 14.23
CA ARG A 63 -0.65 -1.97 13.75
C ARG A 63 -1.35 -2.41 12.48
N HIS A 64 -0.59 -2.56 11.42
CA HIS A 64 -1.11 -3.09 10.16
C HIS A 64 0.00 -3.69 9.32
N TRP A 65 -0.39 -4.51 8.39
CA TRP A 65 0.43 -4.89 7.25
C TRP A 65 -0.38 -4.75 5.97
N VAL A 66 0.32 -4.52 4.88
CA VAL A 66 -0.26 -4.40 3.54
C VAL A 66 0.62 -5.12 2.53
N VAL A 67 -0.01 -5.80 1.60
CA VAL A 67 0.62 -6.32 0.38
C VAL A 67 -0.12 -5.74 -0.82
N MET A 68 0.64 -5.27 -1.81
CA MET A 68 0.08 -4.57 -2.95
C MET A 68 0.83 -4.98 -4.23
N PRO A 69 0.35 -6.03 -4.94
CA PRO A 69 0.77 -6.31 -6.29
C PRO A 69 0.18 -5.30 -7.27
N GLU A 70 0.95 -4.93 -8.29
CA GLU A 70 0.56 -3.97 -9.31
C GLU A 70 1.16 -4.35 -10.65
N TYR A 71 0.37 -4.21 -11.71
CA TYR A 71 0.83 -4.27 -13.09
C TYR A 71 0.82 -2.86 -13.68
N ARG A 72 1.92 -2.46 -14.33
CA ARG A 72 2.16 -1.11 -14.84
C ARG A 72 2.41 -1.10 -16.34
N TRP A 73 1.86 -0.09 -17.01
CA TRP A 73 2.12 0.25 -18.40
C TRP A 73 2.78 1.61 -18.48
N TRP A 74 3.96 1.66 -19.09
CA TRP A 74 4.75 2.84 -19.28
C TRP A 74 4.45 3.46 -20.63
N LEU A 75 4.26 4.77 -20.69
CA LEU A 75 3.93 5.46 -21.94
C LEU A 75 5.12 5.53 -22.90
N CYS A 76 6.33 5.68 -22.38
CA CYS A 76 7.57 5.72 -23.16
C CYS A 76 8.43 4.48 -22.91
N SER A 77 9.32 4.55 -21.98
CA SER A 77 10.20 3.46 -21.58
C SER A 77 9.88 3.00 -20.17
N LYS A 78 10.12 1.71 -19.88
CA LYS A 78 9.97 1.24 -18.49
C LYS A 78 10.97 1.97 -17.59
N PHE A 79 10.51 2.28 -16.36
CA PHE A 79 11.24 3.03 -15.34
C PHE A 79 11.57 4.49 -15.71
N ASP A 80 10.86 5.07 -16.67
CA ASP A 80 11.05 6.47 -17.07
C ASP A 80 9.71 7.11 -17.51
N GLY A 81 9.38 8.25 -16.92
CA GLY A 81 8.23 9.07 -17.27
C GLY A 81 6.91 8.55 -16.72
N HIS A 82 5.85 8.74 -17.49
CA HIS A 82 4.48 8.45 -17.10
C HIS A 82 4.15 6.96 -17.17
N PHE A 83 3.39 6.47 -16.19
CA PHE A 83 2.82 5.14 -16.22
C PHE A 83 1.38 5.12 -15.68
N PHE A 84 0.64 4.13 -16.13
CA PHE A 84 -0.63 3.71 -15.57
C PHE A 84 -0.48 2.32 -14.99
N GLY A 85 -1.22 2.05 -13.91
CA GLY A 85 -1.21 0.73 -13.28
C GLY A 85 -2.58 0.26 -12.87
N VAL A 86 -2.69 -1.05 -12.69
CA VAL A 86 -3.78 -1.67 -11.96
C VAL A 86 -3.18 -2.40 -10.77
N HIS A 87 -3.71 -2.13 -9.60
CA HIS A 87 -3.23 -2.75 -8.37
C HIS A 87 -4.36 -3.50 -7.66
N ALA A 88 -3.98 -4.56 -6.97
CA ALA A 88 -4.76 -5.15 -5.91
C ALA A 88 -4.07 -4.84 -4.58
N MET A 89 -4.81 -4.88 -3.49
CA MET A 89 -4.26 -4.69 -2.16
C MET A 89 -4.98 -5.57 -1.15
N GLY A 90 -4.26 -5.95 -0.12
CA GLY A 90 -4.82 -6.69 0.99
C GLY A 90 -3.97 -6.54 2.23
N GLY A 91 -4.62 -6.65 3.39
CA GLY A 91 -3.94 -6.50 4.66
C GLY A 91 -4.84 -6.68 5.86
N GLN A 92 -4.22 -6.56 7.01
CA GLN A 92 -4.92 -6.55 8.29
C GLN A 92 -4.54 -5.30 9.07
N PHE A 93 -5.44 -4.84 9.91
CA PHE A 93 -5.21 -3.69 10.76
C PHE A 93 -5.74 -3.90 12.17
N ASN A 94 -5.11 -3.22 13.11
CA ASN A 94 -5.56 -3.09 14.50
C ASN A 94 -5.27 -1.65 14.94
N ALA A 95 -6.31 -0.85 14.94
CA ALA A 95 -6.23 0.59 15.13
C ALA A 95 -7.09 1.04 16.32
N ALA A 96 -6.51 1.89 17.17
CA ALA A 96 -7.19 2.45 18.33
C ALA A 96 -6.61 3.81 18.72
N ASN A 97 -7.44 4.70 19.23
CA ASN A 97 -7.07 6.02 19.76
C ASN A 97 -6.26 6.85 18.75
N ILE A 98 -6.74 6.92 17.51
CA ILE A 98 -6.09 7.63 16.41
C ILE A 98 -7.00 8.72 15.88
N ASN A 99 -6.43 9.90 15.64
CA ASN A 99 -7.07 10.95 14.87
C ASN A 99 -6.48 10.91 13.44
N ILE A 100 -7.26 10.50 12.47
CA ILE A 100 -6.83 10.47 11.07
C ILE A 100 -7.19 11.83 10.46
N PRO A 101 -6.19 12.61 10.00
CA PRO A 101 -6.44 13.96 9.48
C PRO A 101 -7.24 13.97 8.16
N PHE A 102 -7.28 12.84 7.46
CA PHE A 102 -8.06 12.65 6.22
C PHE A 102 -9.02 11.48 6.42
N PRO A 103 -10.22 11.72 7.00
CA PRO A 103 -11.23 10.67 7.15
C PRO A 103 -11.60 10.13 5.77
N GLY A 104 -11.57 8.82 5.64
CA GLY A 104 -11.86 8.12 4.40
C GLY A 104 -10.67 7.70 3.55
N ALA A 105 -9.47 8.29 3.74
CA ALA A 105 -8.29 8.03 2.90
C ALA A 105 -7.65 6.71 3.25
N PHE A 106 -7.81 5.66 3.48
CA PHE A 106 -7.08 4.38 3.74
C PHE A 106 -7.85 3.32 4.55
N PHE A 107 -8.84 3.69 5.38
CA PHE A 107 -9.45 2.76 6.34
C PHE A 107 -10.97 2.66 6.25
N GLY A 108 -11.56 2.75 5.06
CA GLY A 108 -12.94 2.30 4.88
C GLY A 108 -14.05 3.26 5.37
N GLY A 109 -13.85 4.56 5.21
CA GLY A 109 -14.94 5.53 5.32
C GLY A 109 -15.08 6.22 6.68
N ASP A 110 -15.94 7.24 6.70
CA ASP A 110 -16.13 8.17 7.82
C ASP A 110 -16.54 7.51 9.13
N ASN A 111 -17.26 6.40 9.10
CA ASN A 111 -17.78 5.75 10.31
C ASN A 111 -16.66 5.09 11.13
N ILE A 112 -15.69 4.46 10.48
CA ILE A 112 -14.53 3.87 11.17
C ILE A 112 -13.62 4.99 11.67
N ALA A 113 -13.33 6.00 10.84
CA ALA A 113 -12.46 7.11 11.21
C ALA A 113 -12.96 7.89 12.43
N LYS A 114 -14.25 8.14 12.54
CA LYS A 114 -14.88 8.80 13.71
C LYS A 114 -14.84 7.92 14.96
N GLY A 115 -15.01 6.62 14.81
CA GLY A 115 -15.03 5.68 15.93
C GLY A 115 -13.66 5.31 16.47
N LEU A 116 -12.56 5.57 15.75
CA LEU A 116 -11.20 5.23 16.16
C LEU A 116 -10.68 5.98 17.41
N ARG A 117 -11.35 7.05 17.81
CA ARG A 117 -11.05 7.79 19.04
C ARG A 117 -11.50 7.03 20.30
N ASP A 118 -12.67 6.36 20.23
CA ASP A 118 -13.34 5.79 21.39
C ASP A 118 -13.25 4.27 21.43
N TYR A 119 -13.01 3.66 20.29
CA TYR A 119 -13.04 2.21 20.11
C TYR A 119 -11.80 1.71 19.39
N ARG A 120 -11.48 0.44 19.62
CA ARG A 120 -10.48 -0.29 18.84
C ARG A 120 -11.18 -1.04 17.72
N TYR A 121 -10.65 -0.89 16.51
CA TYR A 121 -11.06 -1.64 15.33
C TYR A 121 -9.95 -2.59 14.91
N GLN A 122 -10.31 -3.83 14.73
CA GLN A 122 -9.41 -4.87 14.24
C GLN A 122 -10.08 -5.61 13.10
N GLY A 123 -9.39 -5.78 11.98
CA GLY A 123 -10.00 -6.42 10.83
C GLY A 123 -9.02 -6.66 9.70
N TRP A 124 -9.59 -6.99 8.55
CA TRP A 124 -8.88 -7.16 7.30
C TRP A 124 -9.57 -6.37 6.19
N TYR A 125 -8.81 -6.10 5.15
CA TYR A 125 -9.32 -5.45 3.96
C TYR A 125 -8.73 -6.06 2.70
N VAL A 126 -9.50 -5.97 1.62
CA VAL A 126 -9.08 -6.34 0.28
C VAL A 126 -9.65 -5.32 -0.70
N GLY A 127 -8.88 -4.99 -1.71
CA GLY A 127 -9.30 -4.01 -2.69
C GLY A 127 -8.52 -4.09 -3.99
N ALA A 128 -8.98 -3.27 -4.93
CA ALA A 128 -8.33 -3.10 -6.22
C ALA A 128 -8.55 -1.68 -6.73
N GLY A 129 -7.66 -1.21 -7.57
CA GLY A 129 -7.73 0.14 -8.11
C GLY A 129 -6.84 0.35 -9.31
N VAL A 130 -6.89 1.59 -9.78
CA VAL A 130 -6.03 2.09 -10.85
C VAL A 130 -5.05 3.10 -10.28
N THR A 131 -3.84 3.13 -10.84
CA THR A 131 -2.76 4.03 -10.45
C THR A 131 -2.34 4.86 -11.64
N TYR A 132 -1.98 6.10 -11.38
CA TYR A 132 -1.23 6.94 -12.29
C TYR A 132 0.00 7.47 -11.56
N GLY A 133 1.13 7.47 -12.24
CA GLY A 133 2.37 7.98 -11.65
C GLY A 133 3.34 8.51 -12.67
N TYR A 134 4.36 9.14 -12.14
CA TYR A 134 5.49 9.66 -12.89
C TYR A 134 6.80 9.32 -12.19
N GLN A 135 7.76 8.85 -12.95
CA GLN A 135 9.09 8.50 -12.46
C GLN A 135 10.14 9.39 -13.12
N TRP A 136 10.96 10.03 -12.29
CA TRP A 136 12.10 10.85 -12.70
C TRP A 136 13.38 10.03 -12.61
N VAL A 137 14.12 9.96 -13.69
CA VAL A 137 15.46 9.37 -13.71
C VAL A 137 16.45 10.39 -13.13
N LEU A 138 17.01 10.10 -11.96
CA LEU A 138 17.98 10.97 -11.29
C LEU A 138 19.43 10.61 -11.68
N SER A 139 19.69 9.32 -11.85
CA SER A 139 21.01 8.81 -12.26
C SER A 139 20.88 7.41 -12.88
N LYS A 140 22.00 6.77 -13.18
CA LYS A 140 22.02 5.39 -13.76
C LYS A 140 21.27 4.36 -12.91
N HIS A 141 21.27 4.52 -11.59
CA HIS A 141 20.72 3.56 -10.65
C HIS A 141 19.61 4.15 -9.76
N TRP A 142 19.44 5.46 -9.72
CA TRP A 142 18.51 6.11 -8.82
C TRP A 142 17.41 6.84 -9.56
N ASN A 143 16.19 6.52 -9.21
CA ASN A 143 14.99 7.20 -9.68
C ASN A 143 14.17 7.70 -8.49
N PHE A 144 13.33 8.66 -8.76
CA PHE A 144 12.31 9.15 -7.84
C PHE A 144 10.94 8.97 -8.49
N GLU A 145 9.93 8.58 -7.74
CA GLU A 145 8.59 8.31 -8.24
C GLU A 145 7.54 9.01 -7.40
N ALA A 146 6.55 9.60 -8.05
CA ALA A 146 5.32 10.04 -7.42
C ALA A 146 4.14 9.32 -8.06
N GLU A 147 3.23 8.76 -7.23
CA GLU A 147 2.09 8.00 -7.68
C GLU A 147 0.84 8.28 -6.86
N ILE A 148 -0.30 8.21 -7.51
CA ILE A 148 -1.62 8.30 -6.90
C ILE A 148 -2.53 7.22 -7.49
N GLY A 149 -3.35 6.60 -6.66
CA GLY A 149 -4.28 5.57 -7.08
C GLY A 149 -5.63 5.69 -6.41
N ALA A 150 -6.65 5.35 -7.17
CA ALA A 150 -8.02 5.31 -6.69
C ALA A 150 -8.64 3.94 -6.99
N GLY A 151 -9.56 3.51 -6.16
CA GLY A 151 -10.16 2.19 -6.31
C GLY A 151 -11.24 1.91 -5.29
N TYR A 152 -11.51 0.63 -5.13
CA TYR A 152 -12.49 0.09 -4.21
C TYR A 152 -11.83 -0.82 -3.19
N ASN A 153 -12.23 -0.67 -1.92
CA ASN A 153 -11.83 -1.54 -0.82
C ASN A 153 -13.06 -2.07 -0.09
N TYR A 154 -13.06 -3.36 0.17
CA TYR A 154 -13.94 -4.02 1.12
C TYR A 154 -13.19 -4.20 2.43
N VAL A 155 -13.80 -3.76 3.53
CA VAL A 155 -13.20 -3.81 4.88
C VAL A 155 -14.16 -4.53 5.81
N ASN A 156 -13.68 -5.58 6.44
CA ASN A 156 -14.41 -6.31 7.50
C ASN A 156 -13.71 -6.05 8.83
N TYR A 157 -14.47 -5.74 9.88
CA TYR A 157 -13.90 -5.35 11.16
C TYR A 157 -14.71 -5.79 12.37
N ASP A 158 -13.99 -6.03 13.46
CA ASP A 158 -14.50 -6.18 14.81
C ASP A 158 -14.26 -4.90 15.62
N LYS A 159 -15.22 -4.51 16.42
CA LYS A 159 -15.19 -3.33 17.30
C LYS A 159 -15.07 -3.76 18.75
N PHE A 160 -14.14 -3.13 19.49
CA PHE A 160 -13.85 -3.40 20.89
C PHE A 160 -13.93 -2.13 21.72
N ASN A 161 -14.39 -2.25 22.98
CA ASN A 161 -14.64 -1.11 23.88
C ASN A 161 -13.36 -0.55 24.54
N CYS A 162 -12.21 -1.14 24.32
CA CYS A 162 -10.93 -0.74 24.94
C CYS A 162 -9.76 -0.84 23.97
N SER A 163 -8.78 0.05 24.09
CA SER A 163 -7.61 0.07 23.23
C SER A 163 -6.68 -1.15 23.38
N SER A 164 -6.57 -1.71 24.57
CA SER A 164 -5.63 -2.81 24.85
C SER A 164 -6.30 -4.15 25.14
N CYS A 165 -7.31 -4.16 25.99
CA CYS A 165 -8.09 -5.36 26.31
C CYS A 165 -9.55 -4.95 26.43
N GLY A 166 -10.43 -5.59 25.75
CA GLY A 166 -11.85 -5.24 25.81
C GLY A 166 -12.71 -6.33 25.21
N ARG A 167 -13.94 -6.38 25.67
CA ARG A 167 -14.95 -7.26 25.09
C ARG A 167 -15.32 -6.75 23.70
N LYS A 168 -15.48 -7.66 22.75
CA LYS A 168 -16.07 -7.35 21.44
C LYS A 168 -17.49 -6.79 21.66
N VAL A 169 -17.71 -5.58 21.14
CA VAL A 169 -19.00 -4.85 21.29
C VAL A 169 -19.75 -4.75 19.98
N GLY A 170 -19.16 -5.15 18.87
CA GLY A 170 -19.79 -5.17 17.56
C GLY A 170 -18.87 -5.72 16.49
N GLU A 171 -19.45 -5.98 15.34
CA GLU A 171 -18.78 -6.34 14.10
C GLU A 171 -19.48 -5.63 12.96
N GLY A 172 -18.80 -5.50 11.83
CA GLY A 172 -19.38 -4.89 10.64
C GLY A 172 -18.45 -5.00 9.45
N ASP A 173 -19.00 -4.60 8.33
CA ASP A 173 -18.25 -4.42 7.11
C ASP A 173 -18.57 -3.05 6.50
N THR A 174 -17.66 -2.58 5.67
CA THR A 174 -17.86 -1.33 4.94
C THR A 174 -17.18 -1.37 3.59
N ASN A 175 -17.78 -0.66 2.66
CA ASN A 175 -17.27 -0.49 1.32
C ASN A 175 -16.73 0.94 1.19
N TYR A 176 -15.54 1.06 0.63
CA TYR A 176 -14.89 2.34 0.42
C TYR A 176 -14.51 2.49 -1.05
N VAL A 177 -14.89 3.62 -1.64
CA VAL A 177 -14.44 4.03 -2.98
C VAL A 177 -13.71 5.36 -2.85
N GLY A 178 -12.47 5.40 -3.29
CA GLY A 178 -11.66 6.61 -3.19
C GLY A 178 -10.18 6.35 -3.35
N LEU A 179 -9.36 7.14 -2.66
CA LEU A 179 -7.91 7.03 -2.69
C LEU A 179 -7.45 5.71 -2.07
N THR A 180 -6.81 4.85 -2.86
CA THR A 180 -6.31 3.53 -2.42
C THR A 180 -4.78 3.48 -2.36
N LYS A 181 -4.11 4.39 -3.05
CA LYS A 181 -2.66 4.43 -3.13
C LYS A 181 -2.14 5.86 -3.21
N LEU A 182 -1.09 6.15 -2.46
CA LEU A 182 -0.33 7.39 -2.54
C LEU A 182 1.14 7.07 -2.27
N GLY A 183 2.03 7.51 -3.16
CA GLY A 183 3.45 7.20 -3.03
C GLY A 183 4.35 8.34 -3.46
N LEU A 184 5.40 8.53 -2.67
CA LEU A 184 6.63 9.25 -3.03
C LEU A 184 7.78 8.29 -2.73
N SER A 185 8.42 7.76 -3.76
CA SER A 185 9.36 6.65 -3.57
C SER A 185 10.73 6.95 -4.14
N PHE A 186 11.77 6.54 -3.41
CA PHE A 186 13.08 6.34 -3.98
C PHE A 186 13.22 4.92 -4.52
N ILE A 187 13.85 4.80 -5.68
CA ILE A 187 13.98 3.57 -6.45
C ILE A 187 15.43 3.36 -6.80
N TYR A 188 15.94 2.15 -6.55
CA TYR A 188 17.24 1.71 -6.99
C TYR A 188 17.10 0.66 -8.09
N LEU A 189 17.71 0.91 -9.23
CA LEU A 189 17.74 0.04 -10.41
C LEU A 189 19.04 -0.77 -10.45
N PHE A 190 18.91 -2.07 -10.62
CA PHE A 190 20.03 -3.01 -10.77
C PHE A 190 20.46 -3.20 -12.22
#